data_227e17cc38bab557bfbd9b518af4c8cc
#
_entry.id   227e17cc38bab557bfbd9b518af4c8cc
#
_cell.length_a   1.000
_cell.length_b   1.000
_cell.length_c   1.000
_cell.angle_alpha   90.00
_cell.angle_beta   90.00
_cell.angle_gamma   90.00
#
_symmetry.space_group_name_H-M   'P 1'
#
loop_
_entity.id
_entity.type
_entity.pdbx_description
1 polymer ?
#
loop_
_entity_poly.entity_id
_entity_poly.type
_entity_poly.pdbx_seq_one_letter_code
_entity_poly.pdbx_strand_id
1 'polypeptide(L)'
;MYRLGDRMMNGVEEQDEFRTWDAMVLGKLVTFEEREETIDKVKAQHYLDTRYVHQRGITKAVVDRMVQAMNSDEFIEPLGGTIIISDTGNLLDGQHRLTAVTHTDKRIRFTVQRGLPEEAFVYLDQNRTRSLKDTLQTAKIRNSKAVASAANLLYQLVEGGKSNPRNEVALRMVQDHPRFIDSVSFAVSMAAATHVPVTVGAVMHFIYAPKYAAEYAEAFSVLRYGDQKIMSRGNHPLAKLQKKLKEAWTQHRHLADYTPLTYRLGYTSHHVMLSWIHQALYPYIVKGKQTFRWVNDSDIELVIACISRIARDQVHIRHDYRSDVKEIG
;
A
#
# COMPACT_ATOMS: atom_id res chain seq x y z
N MET A 1 11.97 -47.58 20.61
CA MET A 1 12.98 -48.43 19.95
C MET A 1 12.37 -48.95 18.66
N TYR A 2 12.45 -48.17 17.57
CA TYR A 2 11.98 -48.56 16.25
C TYR A 2 13.19 -48.75 15.35
N ARG A 3 13.36 -49.96 14.81
CA ARG A 3 14.43 -50.33 13.89
C ARG A 3 14.15 -49.71 12.51
N LEU A 4 15.09 -48.96 11.97
CA LEU A 4 15.19 -48.64 10.56
C LEU A 4 15.62 -49.90 9.79
N GLY A 5 14.77 -50.38 8.92
CA GLY A 5 15.07 -51.47 8.00
C GLY A 5 15.62 -50.88 6.70
N ASP A 6 16.79 -51.38 6.30
CA ASP A 6 17.42 -51.17 5.02
C ASP A 6 16.43 -51.39 3.87
N ARG A 7 16.25 -50.37 3.00
CA ARG A 7 15.63 -50.57 1.69
C ARG A 7 16.68 -50.36 0.60
N MET A 8 17.00 -51.46 -0.02
CA MET A 8 17.81 -51.52 -1.24
C MET A 8 17.18 -50.70 -2.37
N MET A 9 18.03 -50.03 -3.10
CA MET A 9 17.74 -49.37 -4.37
C MET A 9 17.24 -50.40 -5.41
N ASN A 10 15.99 -50.33 -5.73
CA ASN A 10 15.43 -50.85 -6.98
C ASN A 10 14.56 -49.74 -7.55
N GLY A 11 14.77 -49.40 -8.84
CA GLY A 11 14.09 -48.33 -9.56
C GLY A 11 12.54 -48.49 -9.49
N VAL A 12 11.97 -47.82 -8.53
CA VAL A 12 10.53 -47.57 -8.43
C VAL A 12 10.33 -46.17 -8.93
N GLU A 13 9.61 -46.03 -10.04
CA GLU A 13 8.97 -44.78 -10.38
C GLU A 13 8.23 -44.29 -9.13
N GLU A 14 8.67 -43.17 -8.57
CA GLU A 14 8.00 -42.47 -7.47
C GLU A 14 6.59 -42.17 -7.98
N GLN A 15 5.60 -42.99 -7.54
CA GLN A 15 4.20 -42.63 -7.72
C GLN A 15 3.99 -41.39 -6.89
N ASP A 16 3.87 -40.25 -7.57
CA ASP A 16 3.51 -38.96 -6.97
C ASP A 16 2.18 -39.13 -6.22
N GLU A 17 2.26 -39.38 -4.91
CA GLU A 17 1.09 -39.40 -4.03
C GLU A 17 0.47 -37.96 -4.09
N PHE A 18 -0.69 -37.84 -4.72
CA PHE A 18 -1.44 -36.60 -4.70
C PHE A 18 -2.63 -36.73 -3.74
N ARG A 19 -2.93 -35.60 -3.10
CA ARG A 19 -4.10 -35.46 -2.23
C ARG A 19 -5.10 -34.54 -2.89
N THR A 20 -6.37 -34.89 -2.83
CA THR A 20 -7.47 -34.03 -3.27
C THR A 20 -8.41 -33.77 -2.11
N TRP A 21 -8.92 -32.55 -2.05
CA TRP A 21 -9.98 -32.17 -1.12
C TRP A 21 -10.81 -31.03 -1.67
N ASP A 22 -12.04 -30.94 -1.18
CA ASP A 22 -12.95 -29.86 -1.55
C ASP A 22 -13.04 -28.84 -0.42
N ALA A 23 -13.09 -27.54 -0.78
CA ALA A 23 -13.32 -26.47 0.15
C ALA A 23 -14.15 -25.34 -0.47
N MET A 24 -14.86 -24.61 0.38
CA MET A 24 -15.57 -23.41 -0.04
C MET A 24 -14.63 -22.23 -0.14
N VAL A 25 -14.45 -21.70 -1.35
CA VAL A 25 -13.62 -20.52 -1.62
C VAL A 25 -14.50 -19.46 -2.30
N LEU A 26 -14.62 -18.29 -1.68
CA LEU A 26 -15.45 -17.18 -2.20
C LEU A 26 -16.89 -17.62 -2.54
N GLY A 27 -17.48 -18.50 -1.76
CA GLY A 27 -18.83 -19.03 -1.96
C GLY A 27 -18.96 -20.09 -3.05
N LYS A 28 -17.86 -20.56 -3.65
CA LYS A 28 -17.83 -21.65 -4.63
C LYS A 28 -17.17 -22.89 -4.03
N LEU A 29 -17.70 -24.07 -4.34
CA LEU A 29 -17.04 -25.34 -4.03
C LEU A 29 -15.86 -25.51 -4.99
N VAL A 30 -14.67 -25.69 -4.45
CA VAL A 30 -13.41 -25.80 -5.22
C VAL A 30 -12.70 -27.08 -4.82
N THR A 31 -12.31 -27.86 -5.81
CA THR A 31 -11.46 -29.04 -5.62
C THR A 31 -9.99 -28.66 -5.73
N PHE A 32 -9.24 -28.93 -4.69
CA PHE A 32 -7.80 -28.75 -4.63
C PHE A 32 -7.07 -30.04 -4.91
N GLU A 33 -5.92 -29.94 -5.56
CA GLU A 33 -4.94 -30.99 -5.73
C GLU A 33 -3.63 -30.55 -5.08
N GLU A 34 -3.03 -31.40 -4.26
CA GLU A 34 -1.73 -31.15 -3.64
C GLU A 34 -0.81 -32.36 -3.86
N ARG A 35 0.41 -32.08 -4.27
CA ARG A 35 1.46 -33.10 -4.40
C ARG A 35 2.83 -32.50 -4.14
N GLU A 36 3.78 -33.36 -3.74
CA GLU A 36 5.19 -33.00 -3.71
C GLU A 36 5.79 -33.12 -5.11
N GLU A 37 6.49 -32.10 -5.54
CA GLU A 37 7.16 -32.07 -6.83
C GLU A 37 8.62 -31.66 -6.68
N THR A 38 9.49 -32.45 -7.30
CA THR A 38 10.90 -32.07 -7.49
C THR A 38 10.99 -31.08 -8.65
N ILE A 39 11.43 -29.87 -8.37
CA ILE A 39 11.50 -28.76 -9.32
C ILE A 39 12.96 -28.45 -9.61
N ASP A 40 13.34 -28.59 -10.87
CA ASP A 40 14.61 -28.16 -11.42
C ASP A 40 14.48 -26.79 -12.09
N LYS A 41 15.57 -26.29 -12.63
CA LYS A 41 15.65 -24.99 -13.33
C LYS A 41 14.66 -24.87 -14.49
N VAL A 42 14.46 -25.94 -15.27
CA VAL A 42 13.59 -25.91 -16.46
C VAL A 42 12.13 -25.85 -16.02
N LYS A 43 11.75 -26.70 -15.05
CA LYS A 43 10.39 -26.74 -14.49
C LYS A 43 10.06 -25.44 -13.74
N ALA A 44 11.02 -24.88 -12.99
CA ALA A 44 10.88 -23.59 -12.34
C ALA A 44 10.60 -22.47 -13.34
N GLN A 45 11.34 -22.43 -14.45
CA GLN A 45 11.10 -21.44 -15.50
C GLN A 45 9.73 -21.61 -16.13
N HIS A 46 9.31 -22.86 -16.43
CA HIS A 46 7.99 -23.11 -16.97
C HIS A 46 6.86 -22.56 -16.08
N TYR A 47 6.94 -22.74 -14.76
CA TYR A 47 5.97 -22.14 -13.84
C TYR A 47 6.05 -20.62 -13.79
N LEU A 48 7.25 -20.04 -13.90
CA LEU A 48 7.41 -18.58 -13.92
C LEU A 48 6.84 -17.96 -15.21
N ASP A 49 6.84 -18.68 -16.32
CA ASP A 49 6.27 -18.21 -17.60
C ASP A 49 4.73 -18.11 -17.52
N THR A 50 4.08 -18.90 -16.65
CA THR A 50 2.63 -18.80 -16.36
C THR A 50 2.31 -17.88 -15.20
N ARG A 51 3.22 -17.00 -14.82
CA ARG A 51 3.05 -16.11 -13.66
C ARG A 51 1.84 -15.21 -13.83
N TYR A 52 0.98 -15.19 -12.80
CA TYR A 52 -0.19 -14.32 -12.76
C TYR A 52 0.20 -12.85 -12.86
N VAL A 53 -0.46 -12.10 -13.75
CA VAL A 53 -0.06 -10.73 -14.12
C VAL A 53 -0.08 -9.71 -12.97
N HIS A 54 -0.81 -10.01 -11.89
CA HIS A 54 -0.92 -9.14 -10.71
C HIS A 54 0.06 -9.49 -9.60
N GLN A 55 1.01 -10.39 -9.85
CA GLN A 55 2.07 -10.69 -8.87
C GLN A 55 2.99 -9.47 -8.68
N ARG A 56 3.52 -9.39 -7.46
CA ARG A 56 4.51 -8.36 -7.08
C ARG A 56 5.81 -8.53 -7.89
N GLY A 57 6.58 -7.44 -7.99
CA GLY A 57 7.94 -7.52 -8.51
C GLY A 57 8.83 -8.41 -7.64
N ILE A 58 9.75 -9.13 -8.29
CA ILE A 58 10.73 -9.99 -7.61
C ILE A 58 11.72 -9.10 -6.84
N THR A 59 11.95 -9.45 -5.57
CA THR A 59 12.92 -8.75 -4.71
C THR A 59 14.24 -9.50 -4.72
N LYS A 60 15.25 -8.94 -5.37
CA LYS A 60 16.58 -9.58 -5.53
C LYS A 60 17.16 -10.07 -4.20
N ALA A 61 17.14 -9.26 -3.14
CA ALA A 61 17.68 -9.64 -1.84
C ALA A 61 16.97 -10.85 -1.19
N VAL A 62 15.69 -11.09 -1.52
CA VAL A 62 14.95 -12.28 -1.08
C VAL A 62 15.40 -13.50 -1.86
N VAL A 63 15.52 -13.36 -3.18
CA VAL A 63 16.02 -14.42 -4.06
C VAL A 63 17.43 -14.83 -3.67
N ASP A 64 18.35 -13.87 -3.52
CA ASP A 64 19.76 -14.13 -3.18
C ASP A 64 19.90 -14.94 -1.87
N ARG A 65 19.08 -14.61 -0.84
CA ARG A 65 19.06 -15.39 0.42
C ARG A 65 18.56 -16.82 0.23
N MET A 66 17.53 -16.99 -0.60
CA MET A 66 17.00 -18.34 -0.90
C MET A 66 18.01 -19.17 -1.69
N VAL A 67 18.69 -18.58 -2.69
CA VAL A 67 19.77 -19.23 -3.43
C VAL A 67 20.89 -19.67 -2.49
N GLN A 68 21.29 -18.80 -1.57
CA GLN A 68 22.31 -19.15 -0.58
C GLN A 68 21.86 -20.33 0.28
N ALA A 69 20.64 -20.30 0.84
CA ALA A 69 20.11 -21.38 1.66
C ALA A 69 19.99 -22.70 0.89
N MET A 70 19.57 -22.66 -0.39
CA MET A 70 19.49 -23.84 -1.26
C MET A 70 20.89 -24.41 -1.55
N ASN A 71 21.88 -23.55 -1.77
CA ASN A 71 23.26 -24.00 -2.08
C ASN A 71 23.99 -24.53 -0.84
N SER A 72 23.69 -24.02 0.35
CA SER A 72 24.30 -24.46 1.62
C SER A 72 23.55 -25.63 2.29
N ASP A 73 22.54 -26.20 1.66
CA ASP A 73 21.67 -27.26 2.19
C ASP A 73 20.92 -26.86 3.49
N GLU A 74 20.79 -25.55 3.73
CA GLU A 74 20.01 -25.00 4.83
C GLU A 74 18.52 -24.81 4.46
N PHE A 75 18.15 -25.04 3.21
CA PHE A 75 16.78 -24.99 2.73
C PHE A 75 16.07 -26.29 3.07
N ILE A 76 15.12 -26.23 4.01
CA ILE A 76 14.41 -27.40 4.52
C ILE A 76 13.27 -27.78 3.56
N GLU A 77 13.43 -28.87 2.84
CA GLU A 77 12.43 -29.46 1.94
C GLU A 77 11.46 -30.39 2.70
N PRO A 78 10.17 -30.42 2.36
CA PRO A 78 9.38 -29.49 1.54
C PRO A 78 8.88 -28.27 2.32
N LEU A 79 9.32 -28.06 3.57
CA LEU A 79 8.86 -27.01 4.48
C LEU A 79 9.19 -25.59 4.00
N GLY A 80 10.01 -25.47 2.95
CA GLY A 80 10.36 -24.18 2.34
C GLY A 80 9.19 -23.40 1.72
N GLY A 81 7.99 -23.94 1.81
CA GLY A 81 6.72 -23.30 1.43
C GLY A 81 6.07 -23.90 0.19
N THR A 82 4.78 -23.66 0.03
CA THR A 82 3.94 -24.20 -1.03
C THR A 82 4.03 -23.36 -2.29
N ILE A 83 4.12 -23.97 -3.47
CA ILE A 83 3.89 -23.35 -4.77
C ILE A 83 2.39 -23.45 -5.07
N ILE A 84 1.73 -22.36 -5.42
CA ILE A 84 0.28 -22.34 -5.67
C ILE A 84 0.00 -21.99 -7.11
N ILE A 85 -0.73 -22.87 -7.78
CA ILE A 85 -1.16 -22.73 -9.17
C ILE A 85 -2.69 -22.58 -9.19
N SER A 86 -3.21 -21.68 -10.00
CA SER A 86 -4.64 -21.48 -10.15
C SER A 86 -5.35 -22.66 -10.84
N ASP A 87 -6.66 -22.63 -10.83
CA ASP A 87 -7.53 -23.50 -11.63
C ASP A 87 -7.34 -23.31 -13.15
N THR A 88 -6.85 -22.14 -13.58
CA THR A 88 -6.49 -21.82 -14.97
C THR A 88 -5.04 -22.13 -15.33
N GLY A 89 -4.23 -22.65 -14.36
CA GLY A 89 -2.83 -23.02 -14.56
C GLY A 89 -1.82 -21.88 -14.32
N ASN A 90 -2.26 -20.70 -13.86
CA ASN A 90 -1.37 -19.58 -13.58
C ASN A 90 -0.71 -19.72 -12.20
N LEU A 91 0.58 -19.38 -12.12
CA LEU A 91 1.32 -19.32 -10.86
C LEU A 91 0.79 -18.19 -9.98
N LEU A 92 0.19 -18.51 -8.84
CA LEU A 92 -0.34 -17.53 -7.88
C LEU A 92 0.63 -17.21 -6.75
N ASP A 93 1.38 -18.20 -6.24
CA ASP A 93 2.43 -17.98 -5.23
C ASP A 93 3.65 -18.87 -5.46
N GLY A 94 4.80 -18.44 -4.95
CA GLY A 94 6.06 -19.15 -5.07
C GLY A 94 7.06 -18.53 -6.04
N GLN A 95 6.76 -17.37 -6.66
CA GLN A 95 7.65 -16.76 -7.66
C GLN A 95 9.10 -16.55 -7.16
N HIS A 96 9.31 -16.10 -5.92
CA HIS A 96 10.67 -15.91 -5.37
C HIS A 96 11.40 -17.24 -5.20
N ARG A 97 10.70 -18.28 -4.76
CA ARG A 97 11.23 -19.65 -4.60
C ARG A 97 11.64 -20.23 -5.94
N LEU A 98 10.74 -20.16 -6.92
CA LEU A 98 11.02 -20.63 -8.28
C LEU A 98 12.14 -19.82 -8.94
N THR A 99 12.15 -18.49 -8.76
CA THR A 99 13.27 -17.67 -9.25
C THR A 99 14.59 -18.10 -8.58
N ALA A 100 14.59 -18.40 -7.28
CA ALA A 100 15.80 -18.90 -6.63
C ALA A 100 16.26 -20.24 -7.24
N VAL A 101 15.33 -21.16 -7.52
CA VAL A 101 15.66 -22.44 -8.20
C VAL A 101 16.30 -22.19 -9.58
N THR A 102 15.85 -21.19 -10.35
CA THR A 102 16.49 -20.89 -11.66
C THR A 102 17.93 -20.39 -11.54
N HIS A 103 18.35 -19.96 -10.33
CA HIS A 103 19.71 -19.46 -10.04
C HIS A 103 20.58 -20.48 -9.30
N THR A 104 20.11 -21.70 -9.10
CA THR A 104 20.86 -22.81 -8.54
C THR A 104 20.87 -24.01 -9.51
N ASP A 105 21.85 -24.89 -9.42
CA ASP A 105 21.87 -26.13 -10.19
C ASP A 105 21.22 -27.32 -9.43
N LYS A 106 20.65 -27.03 -8.25
CA LYS A 106 19.97 -28.03 -7.43
C LYS A 106 18.54 -28.27 -7.89
N ARG A 107 18.05 -29.48 -7.60
CA ARG A 107 16.65 -29.84 -7.69
C ARG A 107 16.06 -29.73 -6.30
N ILE A 108 15.00 -28.95 -6.14
CA ILE A 108 14.38 -28.66 -4.85
C ILE A 108 12.97 -29.23 -4.84
N ARG A 109 12.61 -29.91 -3.77
CA ARG A 109 11.28 -30.47 -3.58
C ARG A 109 10.36 -29.45 -2.90
N PHE A 110 9.20 -29.21 -3.50
CA PHE A 110 8.16 -28.33 -2.97
C PHE A 110 6.83 -29.05 -2.92
N THR A 111 6.00 -28.65 -1.98
CA THR A 111 4.57 -28.92 -2.05
C THR A 111 3.96 -28.03 -3.12
N VAL A 112 3.28 -28.60 -4.12
CA VAL A 112 2.58 -27.85 -5.18
C VAL A 112 1.09 -28.06 -5.02
N GLN A 113 0.36 -26.97 -4.86
CA GLN A 113 -1.09 -26.93 -4.70
C GLN A 113 -1.75 -26.32 -5.94
N ARG A 114 -2.81 -26.96 -6.45
CA ARG A 114 -3.54 -26.53 -7.66
C ARG A 114 -5.03 -26.39 -7.39
N GLY A 115 -5.71 -25.69 -8.28
CA GLY A 115 -7.17 -25.56 -8.27
C GLY A 115 -7.69 -24.31 -7.58
N LEU A 116 -6.83 -23.42 -7.06
CA LEU A 116 -7.28 -22.19 -6.43
C LEU A 116 -7.82 -21.20 -7.48
N PRO A 117 -9.06 -20.68 -7.36
CA PRO A 117 -9.55 -19.63 -8.25
C PRO A 117 -8.65 -18.40 -8.24
N GLU A 118 -8.42 -17.79 -9.39
CA GLU A 118 -7.55 -16.61 -9.51
C GLU A 118 -8.00 -15.43 -8.65
N GLU A 119 -9.33 -15.28 -8.46
CA GLU A 119 -9.90 -14.24 -7.61
C GLU A 119 -9.45 -14.37 -6.14
N ALA A 120 -9.12 -15.59 -5.72
CA ALA A 120 -8.60 -15.85 -4.37
C ALA A 120 -7.14 -15.38 -4.19
N PHE A 121 -6.43 -14.99 -5.26
CA PHE A 121 -5.06 -14.46 -5.18
C PHE A 121 -4.92 -13.32 -4.16
N VAL A 122 -5.94 -12.47 -4.03
CA VAL A 122 -5.95 -11.35 -3.08
C VAL A 122 -5.82 -11.82 -1.62
N TYR A 123 -6.24 -13.05 -1.33
CA TYR A 123 -6.22 -13.66 0.01
C TYR A 123 -4.99 -14.53 0.26
N LEU A 124 -4.22 -14.83 -0.79
CA LEU A 124 -2.95 -15.53 -0.63
C LEU A 124 -1.94 -14.62 0.07
N ASP A 125 -1.15 -15.23 0.93
CA ASP A 125 -0.03 -14.55 1.61
C ASP A 125 -0.45 -13.56 2.71
N GLN A 126 -1.52 -13.88 3.47
CA GLN A 126 -1.86 -13.14 4.70
C GLN A 126 -0.75 -13.20 5.77
N ASN A 127 0.16 -14.16 5.69
CA ASN A 127 1.31 -14.30 6.60
C ASN A 127 2.46 -13.31 6.29
N ARG A 128 2.51 -12.76 5.08
CA ARG A 128 3.29 -11.57 4.75
C ARG A 128 2.31 -10.42 4.58
N THR A 129 2.27 -9.54 5.55
CA THR A 129 1.45 -8.33 5.51
C THR A 129 1.66 -7.62 4.17
N ARG A 130 0.74 -7.83 3.21
CA ARG A 130 0.76 -7.06 1.95
C ARG A 130 0.73 -5.60 2.34
N SER A 131 1.59 -4.79 1.77
CA SER A 131 1.46 -3.35 1.97
C SER A 131 0.15 -2.88 1.33
N LEU A 132 -0.45 -1.83 1.87
CA LEU A 132 -1.63 -1.21 1.25
C LEU A 132 -1.37 -0.86 -0.21
N LYS A 133 -0.15 -0.42 -0.55
CA LYS A 133 0.26 -0.20 -1.96
C LYS A 133 0.03 -1.44 -2.82
N ASP A 134 0.46 -2.62 -2.35
CA ASP A 134 0.35 -3.87 -3.13
C ASP A 134 -1.12 -4.28 -3.30
N THR A 135 -1.94 -4.09 -2.26
CA THR A 135 -3.39 -4.32 -2.29
C THR A 135 -4.07 -3.42 -3.33
N LEU A 136 -3.76 -2.13 -3.31
CA LEU A 136 -4.29 -1.16 -4.27
C LEU A 136 -3.80 -1.42 -5.71
N GLN A 137 -2.56 -1.88 -5.87
CA GLN A 137 -2.01 -2.26 -7.18
C GLN A 137 -2.73 -3.49 -7.75
N THR A 138 -3.01 -4.50 -6.92
CA THR A 138 -3.81 -5.67 -7.29
C THR A 138 -5.22 -5.26 -7.72
N ALA A 139 -5.83 -4.29 -7.04
CA ALA A 139 -7.12 -3.70 -7.42
C ALA A 139 -7.04 -2.74 -8.62
N LYS A 140 -5.92 -2.70 -9.35
CA LYS A 140 -5.68 -1.85 -10.53
C LYS A 140 -5.83 -0.33 -10.28
N ILE A 141 -5.66 0.11 -9.03
CA ILE A 141 -5.72 1.52 -8.66
C ILE A 141 -4.46 2.23 -9.14
N ARG A 142 -4.64 3.26 -9.97
CA ARG A 142 -3.54 4.10 -10.46
C ARG A 142 -2.86 4.83 -9.29
N ASN A 143 -1.56 5.12 -9.41
CA ASN A 143 -0.79 5.80 -8.37
C ASN A 143 -0.85 5.11 -7.00
N SER A 144 -0.94 3.78 -6.95
CA SER A 144 -1.17 2.96 -5.75
C SER A 144 -0.30 3.35 -4.55
N LYS A 145 0.98 3.70 -4.77
CA LYS A 145 1.88 4.16 -3.70
C LYS A 145 1.41 5.48 -3.08
N ALA A 146 1.04 6.45 -3.90
CA ALA A 146 0.58 7.76 -3.44
C ALA A 146 -0.82 7.64 -2.81
N VAL A 147 -1.71 6.84 -3.41
CA VAL A 147 -3.04 6.54 -2.85
C VAL A 147 -2.92 5.87 -1.50
N ALA A 148 -2.03 4.89 -1.32
CA ALA A 148 -1.80 4.23 -0.05
C ALA A 148 -1.38 5.21 1.06
N SER A 149 -0.42 6.07 0.77
CA SER A 149 0.05 7.07 1.74
C SER A 149 -1.05 8.08 2.11
N ALA A 150 -1.79 8.56 1.11
CA ALA A 150 -2.87 9.52 1.33
C ALA A 150 -4.07 8.87 2.04
N ALA A 151 -4.41 7.61 1.74
CA ALA A 151 -5.46 6.86 2.40
C ALA A 151 -5.14 6.62 3.89
N ASN A 152 -3.90 6.30 4.22
CA ASN A 152 -3.48 6.19 5.62
C ASN A 152 -3.67 7.51 6.38
N LEU A 153 -3.24 8.63 5.80
CA LEU A 153 -3.41 9.95 6.43
C LEU A 153 -4.89 10.32 6.57
N LEU A 154 -5.70 10.09 5.53
CA LEU A 154 -7.15 10.36 5.59
C LEU A 154 -7.83 9.51 6.66
N TYR A 155 -7.50 8.22 6.73
CA TYR A 155 -8.01 7.32 7.77
C TYR A 155 -7.67 7.81 9.18
N GLN A 156 -6.40 8.19 9.41
CA GLN A 156 -5.96 8.72 10.70
C GLN A 156 -6.73 9.99 11.10
N LEU A 157 -7.05 10.86 10.14
CA LEU A 157 -7.87 12.06 10.39
C LEU A 157 -9.31 11.71 10.74
N VAL A 158 -9.92 10.77 10.04
CA VAL A 158 -11.33 10.38 10.24
C VAL A 158 -11.50 9.66 11.58
N GLU A 159 -10.63 8.70 11.88
CA GLU A 159 -10.70 7.90 13.10
C GLU A 159 -10.13 8.64 14.34
N GLY A 160 -9.35 9.70 14.12
CA GLY A 160 -8.67 10.43 15.19
C GLY A 160 -7.53 9.67 15.85
N GLY A 161 -7.05 8.60 15.18
CA GLY A 161 -5.97 7.72 15.64
C GLY A 161 -4.65 7.98 14.93
N LYS A 162 -3.61 7.25 15.37
CA LYS A 162 -2.26 7.28 14.76
C LYS A 162 -1.93 6.00 14.00
N SER A 163 -2.80 4.98 14.11
CA SER A 163 -2.62 3.69 13.44
C SER A 163 -3.08 3.76 11.99
N ASN A 164 -2.42 2.97 11.15
CA ASN A 164 -2.87 2.77 9.79
C ASN A 164 -4.06 1.81 9.76
N PRO A 165 -4.96 1.95 8.79
CA PRO A 165 -6.05 1.00 8.59
C PRO A 165 -5.52 -0.38 8.19
N ARG A 166 -6.32 -1.40 8.41
CA ARG A 166 -6.13 -2.68 7.70
C ARG A 166 -6.30 -2.44 6.20
N ASN A 167 -5.57 -3.19 5.39
CA ASN A 167 -5.55 -3.00 3.94
C ASN A 167 -6.95 -3.04 3.30
N GLU A 168 -7.80 -3.94 3.80
CA GLU A 168 -9.17 -4.11 3.30
C GLU A 168 -10.03 -2.87 3.59
N VAL A 169 -9.90 -2.31 4.79
CA VAL A 169 -10.61 -1.09 5.20
C VAL A 169 -10.18 0.09 4.34
N ALA A 170 -8.87 0.23 4.11
CA ALA A 170 -8.34 1.28 3.26
C ALA A 170 -8.75 1.13 1.79
N LEU A 171 -8.74 -0.12 1.27
CA LEU A 171 -9.18 -0.39 -0.09
C LEU A 171 -10.66 0.00 -0.29
N ARG A 172 -11.53 -0.41 0.64
CA ARG A 172 -12.96 -0.04 0.59
C ARG A 172 -13.15 1.47 0.68
N MET A 173 -12.48 2.14 1.60
CA MET A 173 -12.53 3.60 1.70
C MET A 173 -12.20 4.28 0.36
N VAL A 174 -11.18 3.80 -0.34
CA VAL A 174 -10.80 4.32 -1.67
C VAL A 174 -11.86 3.99 -2.73
N GLN A 175 -12.43 2.80 -2.71
CA GLN A 175 -13.49 2.35 -3.64
C GLN A 175 -14.82 3.09 -3.42
N ASP A 176 -15.20 3.31 -2.16
CA ASP A 176 -16.42 4.06 -1.79
C ASP A 176 -16.29 5.56 -2.13
N HIS A 177 -15.06 6.05 -2.28
CA HIS A 177 -14.78 7.47 -2.59
C HIS A 177 -13.89 7.63 -3.83
N PRO A 178 -14.36 7.30 -5.05
CA PRO A 178 -13.54 7.29 -6.27
C PRO A 178 -12.88 8.65 -6.58
N ARG A 179 -13.51 9.78 -6.24
CA ARG A 179 -12.90 11.11 -6.36
C ARG A 179 -11.62 11.28 -5.54
N PHE A 180 -11.34 10.38 -4.60
CA PHE A 180 -10.08 10.39 -3.86
C PHE A 180 -8.89 10.08 -4.78
N ILE A 181 -9.08 9.20 -5.75
CA ILE A 181 -8.06 8.88 -6.78
C ILE A 181 -7.78 10.11 -7.66
N ASP A 182 -8.81 10.88 -8.00
CA ASP A 182 -8.65 12.13 -8.75
C ASP A 182 -7.88 13.15 -7.93
N SER A 183 -8.15 13.23 -6.64
CA SER A 183 -7.42 14.12 -5.71
C SER A 183 -5.94 13.74 -5.61
N VAL A 184 -5.61 12.44 -5.61
CA VAL A 184 -4.21 11.98 -5.66
C VAL A 184 -3.57 12.35 -7.00
N SER A 185 -4.28 12.17 -8.10
CA SER A 185 -3.78 12.50 -9.44
C SER A 185 -3.50 14.00 -9.57
N PHE A 186 -4.38 14.84 -9.06
CA PHE A 186 -4.17 16.31 -8.95
C PHE A 186 -2.91 16.60 -8.14
N ALA A 187 -2.78 16.03 -6.94
CA ALA A 187 -1.63 16.28 -6.08
C ALA A 187 -0.31 15.81 -6.70
N VAL A 188 -0.29 14.68 -7.42
CA VAL A 188 0.89 14.21 -8.17
C VAL A 188 1.33 15.24 -9.21
N SER A 189 0.39 15.83 -9.96
CA SER A 189 0.70 16.83 -10.98
C SER A 189 1.25 18.15 -10.41
N MET A 190 0.95 18.46 -9.15
CA MET A 190 1.30 19.72 -8.50
C MET A 190 2.52 19.65 -7.58
N ALA A 191 2.86 18.46 -7.06
CA ALA A 191 3.83 18.29 -5.97
C ALA A 191 5.20 18.88 -6.25
N ALA A 192 5.77 18.59 -7.42
CA ALA A 192 7.13 19.04 -7.76
C ALA A 192 7.28 20.57 -7.81
N ALA A 193 6.23 21.27 -8.22
CA ALA A 193 6.25 22.71 -8.39
C ALA A 193 5.84 23.50 -7.14
N THR A 194 5.03 22.88 -6.26
CA THR A 194 4.50 23.55 -5.07
C THR A 194 5.25 23.21 -3.79
N HIS A 195 6.11 22.19 -3.82
CA HIS A 195 6.74 21.59 -2.64
C HIS A 195 5.74 21.03 -1.61
N VAL A 196 4.47 20.88 -2.00
CA VAL A 196 3.45 20.19 -1.18
C VAL A 196 3.59 18.70 -1.38
N PRO A 197 3.80 17.89 -0.31
CA PRO A 197 3.83 16.45 -0.44
C PRO A 197 2.54 15.92 -1.04
N VAL A 198 2.65 14.97 -1.98
CA VAL A 198 1.49 14.36 -2.67
C VAL A 198 0.43 13.89 -1.69
N THR A 199 0.85 13.22 -0.61
CA THR A 199 -0.03 12.71 0.45
C THR A 199 -0.90 13.82 1.04
N VAL A 200 -0.29 14.96 1.40
CA VAL A 200 -0.97 16.09 2.03
C VAL A 200 -1.83 16.84 1.01
N GLY A 201 -1.29 17.08 -0.18
CA GLY A 201 -2.02 17.75 -1.27
C GLY A 201 -3.28 16.96 -1.68
N ALA A 202 -3.20 15.63 -1.74
CA ALA A 202 -4.34 14.76 -2.06
C ALA A 202 -5.46 14.85 -1.02
N VAL A 203 -5.11 14.75 0.26
CA VAL A 203 -6.08 14.83 1.36
C VAL A 203 -6.73 16.22 1.39
N MET A 204 -5.94 17.29 1.24
CA MET A 204 -6.48 18.65 1.24
C MET A 204 -7.38 18.91 0.03
N HIS A 205 -7.00 18.45 -1.18
CA HIS A 205 -7.86 18.53 -2.36
C HIS A 205 -9.16 17.77 -2.14
N PHE A 206 -9.10 16.56 -1.63
CA PHE A 206 -10.27 15.76 -1.33
C PHE A 206 -11.25 16.45 -0.37
N ILE A 207 -10.72 17.12 0.66
CA ILE A 207 -11.53 17.82 1.66
C ILE A 207 -12.15 19.11 1.12
N TYR A 208 -11.40 19.89 0.34
CA TYR A 208 -11.83 21.24 -0.06
C TYR A 208 -12.51 21.32 -1.42
N ALA A 209 -12.06 20.53 -2.41
CA ALA A 209 -12.56 20.62 -3.78
C ALA A 209 -14.09 20.46 -3.94
N PRO A 210 -14.82 19.69 -3.12
CA PRO A 210 -16.27 19.58 -3.27
C PRO A 210 -17.03 20.92 -3.16
N LYS A 211 -16.49 21.85 -2.35
CA LYS A 211 -17.14 23.16 -2.13
C LYS A 211 -16.36 24.33 -2.72
N TYR A 212 -15.06 24.18 -2.93
CA TYR A 212 -14.13 25.27 -3.23
C TYR A 212 -13.14 24.87 -4.32
N ALA A 213 -13.62 24.18 -5.37
CA ALA A 213 -12.74 23.66 -6.43
C ALA A 213 -11.96 24.76 -7.14
N ALA A 214 -12.64 25.86 -7.48
CA ALA A 214 -12.02 26.97 -8.21
C ALA A 214 -10.97 27.68 -7.35
N GLU A 215 -11.34 28.03 -6.11
CA GLU A 215 -10.47 28.73 -5.16
C GLU A 215 -9.27 27.85 -4.77
N TYR A 216 -9.49 26.55 -4.65
CA TYR A 216 -8.42 25.60 -4.38
C TYR A 216 -7.43 25.51 -5.55
N ALA A 217 -7.95 25.38 -6.78
CA ALA A 217 -7.14 25.36 -7.99
C ALA A 217 -6.36 26.66 -8.18
N GLU A 218 -6.99 27.81 -7.92
CA GLU A 218 -6.34 29.11 -7.95
C GLU A 218 -5.21 29.21 -6.93
N ALA A 219 -5.46 28.83 -5.67
CA ALA A 219 -4.45 28.82 -4.61
C ALA A 219 -3.23 27.97 -4.98
N PHE A 220 -3.45 26.79 -5.54
CA PHE A 220 -2.37 25.91 -5.99
C PHE A 220 -1.66 26.43 -7.25
N SER A 221 -2.37 27.13 -8.15
CA SER A 221 -1.77 27.84 -9.28
C SER A 221 -0.82 28.94 -8.80
N VAL A 222 -1.25 29.72 -7.81
CA VAL A 222 -0.41 30.76 -7.19
C VAL A 222 0.83 30.14 -6.51
N LEU A 223 0.68 29.03 -5.80
CA LEU A 223 1.82 28.33 -5.19
C LEU A 223 2.78 27.76 -6.23
N ARG A 224 2.28 27.35 -7.39
CA ARG A 224 3.06 26.74 -8.48
C ARG A 224 3.81 27.78 -9.32
N TYR A 225 3.11 28.78 -9.80
CA TYR A 225 3.64 29.74 -10.77
C TYR A 225 4.12 31.02 -10.12
N GLY A 226 3.66 31.32 -8.92
CA GLY A 226 3.81 32.61 -8.27
C GLY A 226 2.84 33.64 -8.86
N ASP A 227 2.33 34.50 -8.01
CA ASP A 227 1.67 35.72 -8.42
C ASP A 227 2.46 36.85 -7.77
N GLN A 228 3.07 37.73 -8.59
CA GLN A 228 3.95 38.77 -8.09
C GLN A 228 3.23 39.73 -7.12
N LYS A 229 1.93 40.03 -7.36
CA LYS A 229 1.11 40.84 -6.47
C LYS A 229 0.83 40.17 -5.12
N ILE A 230 0.66 38.84 -5.13
CA ILE A 230 0.41 38.06 -3.93
C ILE A 230 1.72 37.80 -3.20
N MET A 231 2.77 37.39 -3.91
CA MET A 231 4.05 37.02 -3.32
C MET A 231 4.84 38.18 -2.74
N SER A 232 4.67 39.39 -3.31
CA SER A 232 5.26 40.63 -2.74
C SER A 232 4.61 41.05 -1.43
N ARG A 233 3.39 40.61 -1.15
CA ARG A 233 2.70 40.89 0.13
C ARG A 233 3.15 39.92 1.20
N GLY A 234 4.20 40.25 1.97
CA GLY A 234 4.78 39.35 2.99
C GLY A 234 3.82 38.78 4.02
N ASN A 235 2.65 39.39 4.21
CA ASN A 235 1.59 38.92 5.11
C ASN A 235 0.50 38.06 4.43
N HIS A 236 0.58 37.83 3.12
CA HIS A 236 -0.41 37.04 2.41
C HIS A 236 -0.28 35.55 2.79
N PRO A 237 -1.39 34.80 3.04
CA PRO A 237 -1.36 33.38 3.48
C PRO A 237 -0.52 32.50 2.56
N LEU A 238 -0.73 32.60 1.24
CA LEU A 238 -0.05 31.77 0.25
C LEU A 238 1.45 32.12 0.14
N ALA A 239 1.84 33.40 0.27
CA ALA A 239 3.24 33.80 0.28
C ALA A 239 3.99 33.22 1.49
N LYS A 240 3.39 33.29 2.68
CA LYS A 240 3.92 32.68 3.90
C LYS A 240 4.01 31.17 3.78
N LEU A 241 2.98 30.52 3.22
CA LEU A 241 2.97 29.05 3.02
C LEU A 241 4.09 28.66 2.05
N GLN A 242 4.22 29.33 0.89
CA GLN A 242 5.26 29.03 -0.08
C GLN A 242 6.67 29.16 0.53
N LYS A 243 6.91 30.22 1.30
CA LYS A 243 8.19 30.40 2.00
C LYS A 243 8.46 29.24 2.95
N LYS A 244 7.48 28.89 3.79
CA LYS A 244 7.61 27.81 4.78
C LYS A 244 7.81 26.43 4.12
N LEU A 245 7.14 26.16 3.02
CA LEU A 245 7.33 24.92 2.25
C LEU A 245 8.71 24.84 1.59
N LYS A 246 9.20 25.95 1.02
CA LYS A 246 10.56 26.01 0.44
C LYS A 246 11.63 25.81 1.51
N GLU A 247 11.50 26.44 2.67
CA GLU A 247 12.40 26.26 3.80
C GLU A 247 12.40 24.79 4.27
N ALA A 248 11.23 24.19 4.45
CA ALA A 248 11.12 22.77 4.82
C ALA A 248 11.73 21.84 3.75
N TRP A 249 11.59 22.17 2.46
CA TRP A 249 12.17 21.38 1.38
C TRP A 249 13.70 21.48 1.32
N THR A 250 14.25 22.69 1.47
CA THR A 250 15.71 22.89 1.46
C THR A 250 16.38 22.32 2.70
N GLN A 251 15.69 22.30 3.84
CA GLN A 251 16.15 21.73 5.09
C GLN A 251 15.86 20.22 5.20
N HIS A 252 15.32 19.59 4.16
CA HIS A 252 14.86 18.19 4.17
C HIS A 252 15.92 17.15 4.55
N ARG A 253 17.20 17.50 4.52
CA ARG A 253 18.26 16.69 5.15
C ARG A 253 18.17 16.68 6.68
N HIS A 254 17.38 17.57 7.29
CA HIS A 254 17.23 17.78 8.73
C HIS A 254 15.77 17.86 9.21
N LEU A 255 14.79 17.29 8.49
CA LEU A 255 13.42 17.16 9.02
C LEU A 255 13.34 16.35 10.31
N ALA A 256 14.40 15.62 10.64
CA ALA A 256 14.62 15.05 11.96
C ALA A 256 14.65 16.11 13.06
N ASP A 257 15.07 17.36 12.78
CA ASP A 257 15.23 18.42 13.78
C ASP A 257 13.91 19.14 14.12
N TYR A 258 12.87 19.01 13.28
CA TYR A 258 11.50 19.46 13.61
C TYR A 258 10.75 18.48 14.52
N THR A 259 11.40 17.42 14.95
CA THR A 259 10.84 16.27 15.65
C THR A 259 10.57 16.39 17.15
N PRO A 260 11.07 17.35 17.96
CA PRO A 260 10.83 17.26 19.41
C PRO A 260 9.36 17.37 19.80
N LEU A 261 8.57 18.22 19.12
CA LEU A 261 7.15 18.40 19.44
C LEU A 261 6.27 17.33 18.78
N THR A 262 6.56 16.96 17.52
CA THR A 262 5.81 15.95 16.78
C THR A 262 5.98 14.56 17.38
N TYR A 263 7.16 14.23 17.90
CA TYR A 263 7.42 12.96 18.59
C TYR A 263 6.64 12.83 19.90
N ARG A 264 6.55 13.90 20.69
CA ARG A 264 5.75 13.92 21.93
C ARG A 264 4.27 13.72 21.67
N LEU A 265 3.72 14.30 20.57
CA LEU A 265 2.33 14.24 20.22
C LEU A 265 2.00 13.08 19.27
N GLY A 266 3.03 12.36 18.77
CA GLY A 266 2.91 11.23 17.83
C GLY A 266 2.36 11.62 16.46
N TYR A 267 2.43 12.90 16.09
CA TYR A 267 2.11 13.35 14.74
C TYR A 267 3.30 13.16 13.81
N THR A 268 3.00 12.77 12.57
CA THR A 268 4.00 12.65 11.52
C THR A 268 4.29 14.01 10.87
N SER A 269 5.38 14.11 10.11
CA SER A 269 5.67 15.30 9.28
C SER A 269 4.50 15.67 8.35
N HIS A 270 3.71 14.71 7.89
CA HIS A 270 2.52 14.95 7.09
C HIS A 270 1.43 15.70 7.87
N HIS A 271 1.21 15.38 9.13
CA HIS A 271 0.24 16.11 9.98
C HIS A 271 0.67 17.57 10.20
N VAL A 272 1.96 17.82 10.40
CA VAL A 272 2.50 19.18 10.53
C VAL A 272 2.28 19.98 9.26
N MET A 273 2.65 19.41 8.11
CA MET A 273 2.46 20.07 6.81
C MET A 273 0.97 20.28 6.47
N LEU A 274 0.12 19.31 6.82
CA LEU A 274 -1.32 19.41 6.69
C LEU A 274 -1.86 20.59 7.50
N SER A 275 -1.40 20.75 8.73
CA SER A 275 -1.73 21.89 9.59
C SER A 275 -1.33 23.23 8.94
N TRP A 276 -0.11 23.35 8.42
CA TRP A 276 0.34 24.57 7.74
C TRP A 276 -0.51 24.90 6.53
N ILE A 277 -0.80 23.90 5.69
CA ILE A 277 -1.60 24.11 4.48
C ILE A 277 -3.03 24.49 4.85
N HIS A 278 -3.63 23.82 5.83
CA HIS A 278 -4.97 24.17 6.31
C HIS A 278 -5.03 25.61 6.86
N GLN A 279 -4.07 25.97 7.70
CA GLN A 279 -4.03 27.32 8.29
C GLN A 279 -3.92 28.41 7.24
N ALA A 280 -3.20 28.18 6.13
CA ALA A 280 -3.08 29.12 5.04
C ALA A 280 -4.29 29.11 4.09
N LEU A 281 -4.75 27.92 3.69
CA LEU A 281 -5.82 27.76 2.70
C LEU A 281 -7.21 28.08 3.28
N TYR A 282 -7.51 27.66 4.50
CA TYR A 282 -8.84 27.88 5.08
C TYR A 282 -9.23 29.37 5.16
N PRO A 283 -8.40 30.28 5.70
CA PRO A 283 -8.72 31.70 5.67
C PRO A 283 -8.81 32.27 4.26
N TYR A 284 -7.97 31.83 3.34
CA TYR A 284 -7.94 32.33 1.97
C TYR A 284 -9.15 31.83 1.17
N ILE A 285 -9.36 30.50 1.13
CA ILE A 285 -10.40 29.86 0.33
C ILE A 285 -11.81 30.08 0.91
N VAL A 286 -11.97 29.89 2.23
CA VAL A 286 -13.29 29.87 2.86
C VAL A 286 -13.74 31.25 3.31
N LYS A 287 -12.80 32.10 3.72
CA LYS A 287 -13.11 33.41 4.31
C LYS A 287 -12.67 34.60 3.45
N GLY A 288 -12.07 34.38 2.29
CA GLY A 288 -11.56 35.41 1.39
C GLY A 288 -10.49 36.33 2.02
N LYS A 289 -9.83 35.89 3.09
CA LYS A 289 -8.87 36.69 3.83
C LYS A 289 -7.52 36.76 3.11
N GLN A 290 -7.00 37.98 2.93
CA GLN A 290 -5.67 38.23 2.34
C GLN A 290 -4.57 38.37 3.39
N THR A 291 -4.89 38.37 4.67
CA THR A 291 -3.93 38.46 5.77
C THR A 291 -4.15 37.30 6.76
N PHE A 292 -3.06 36.82 7.36
CA PHE A 292 -3.10 35.66 8.19
C PHE A 292 -1.92 35.63 9.20
N ARG A 293 -2.22 35.08 10.39
CA ARG A 293 -1.23 34.83 11.43
C ARG A 293 -1.17 33.32 11.71
N TRP A 294 0.01 32.76 11.74
CA TRP A 294 0.20 31.36 12.12
C TRP A 294 -0.27 31.12 13.57
N VAL A 295 -0.98 30.04 13.76
CA VAL A 295 -1.20 29.46 15.08
C VAL A 295 0.12 28.83 15.51
N ASN A 296 0.46 28.92 16.79
CA ASN A 296 1.69 28.35 17.32
C ASN A 296 1.68 26.83 17.14
N ASP A 297 2.88 26.23 17.05
CA ASP A 297 3.01 24.79 16.92
C ASP A 297 2.42 24.01 18.13
N SER A 298 2.26 24.68 19.29
CA SER A 298 1.53 24.15 20.45
C SER A 298 0.06 23.87 20.18
N ASP A 299 -0.54 24.52 19.19
CA ASP A 299 -1.98 24.43 18.91
C ASP A 299 -2.27 23.53 17.69
N ILE A 300 -1.28 22.77 17.24
CA ILE A 300 -1.41 21.88 16.08
C ILE A 300 -2.53 20.86 16.26
N GLU A 301 -2.77 20.41 17.49
CA GLU A 301 -3.88 19.50 17.83
C GLU A 301 -5.24 20.09 17.51
N LEU A 302 -5.46 21.37 17.83
CA LEU A 302 -6.71 22.06 17.51
C LEU A 302 -6.93 22.16 16.00
N VAL A 303 -5.85 22.43 15.26
CA VAL A 303 -5.91 22.50 13.78
C VAL A 303 -6.22 21.10 13.20
N ILE A 304 -5.55 20.08 13.67
CA ILE A 304 -5.81 18.70 13.23
C ILE A 304 -7.24 18.27 13.60
N ALA A 305 -7.73 18.59 14.78
CA ALA A 305 -9.11 18.30 15.18
C ALA A 305 -10.14 19.00 14.27
N CYS A 306 -9.86 20.23 13.83
CA CYS A 306 -10.70 20.93 12.86
C CYS A 306 -10.71 20.22 11.51
N ILE A 307 -9.55 19.84 10.98
CA ILE A 307 -9.42 19.09 9.72
C ILE A 307 -10.14 17.74 9.82
N SER A 308 -9.95 17.03 10.93
CA SER A 308 -10.58 15.74 11.21
C SER A 308 -12.11 15.83 11.18
N ARG A 309 -12.68 16.89 11.74
CA ARG A 309 -14.13 17.11 11.67
C ARG A 309 -14.60 17.27 10.23
N ILE A 310 -13.91 18.09 9.42
CA ILE A 310 -14.25 18.29 8.01
C ILE A 310 -14.10 16.96 7.22
N ALA A 311 -13.09 16.16 7.53
CA ALA A 311 -12.88 14.88 6.89
C ALA A 311 -13.99 13.87 7.22
N ARG A 312 -14.43 13.79 8.48
CA ARG A 312 -15.53 12.92 8.92
C ARG A 312 -16.85 13.26 8.24
N ASP A 313 -17.10 14.54 7.98
CA ASP A 313 -18.30 14.96 7.24
C ASP A 313 -18.35 14.46 5.79
N GLN A 314 -17.23 13.97 5.27
CA GLN A 314 -17.09 13.56 3.87
C GLN A 314 -16.76 12.09 3.66
N VAL A 315 -16.28 11.41 4.71
CA VAL A 315 -15.81 10.02 4.62
C VAL A 315 -16.56 9.17 5.63
N HIS A 316 -17.23 8.16 5.13
CA HIS A 316 -17.79 7.10 5.95
C HIS A 316 -16.90 5.87 5.87
N ILE A 317 -16.37 5.40 7.01
CA ILE A 317 -15.53 4.21 7.07
C ILE A 317 -16.37 3.04 7.55
N ARG A 318 -16.49 2.03 6.70
CA ARG A 318 -17.16 0.78 7.07
C ARG A 318 -16.18 -0.16 7.74
N HIS A 319 -16.40 -0.46 9.01
CA HIS A 319 -15.59 -1.41 9.78
C HIS A 319 -16.08 -2.85 9.68
N ASP A 320 -17.34 -3.07 9.25
CA ASP A 320 -17.96 -4.40 9.23
C ASP A 320 -17.54 -5.22 8.01
N TYR A 321 -16.69 -6.20 8.27
CA TYR A 321 -16.27 -7.21 7.28
C TYR A 321 -17.27 -8.37 7.14
N ARG A 322 -18.25 -8.47 8.05
CA ARG A 322 -19.15 -9.64 8.18
C ARG A 322 -20.56 -9.45 7.62
N SER A 323 -20.99 -8.23 7.32
CA SER A 323 -22.37 -7.97 6.88
C SER A 323 -22.64 -8.29 5.41
N ASP A 324 -21.61 -8.25 4.54
CA ASP A 324 -21.83 -8.41 3.10
C ASP A 324 -21.90 -9.89 2.65
N VAL A 325 -21.66 -10.84 3.56
CA VAL A 325 -21.73 -12.29 3.26
C VAL A 325 -23.12 -12.87 3.54
N LYS A 326 -24.03 -12.14 4.15
CA LYS A 326 -25.36 -12.65 4.56
C LYS A 326 -26.51 -12.30 3.60
N GLU A 327 -26.28 -11.51 2.56
CA GLU A 327 -27.37 -11.11 1.64
C GLU A 327 -27.32 -11.80 0.25
N ILE A 328 -26.47 -12.83 0.09
CA ILE A 328 -26.52 -13.70 -1.09
C ILE A 328 -26.88 -15.10 -0.61
N GLY A 329 -28.13 -15.27 -0.20
CA GLY A 329 -28.78 -16.52 0.10
C GLY A 329 -29.97 -16.70 -0.83
#